data_993fd825f47b092e0a0108b894432c8d
#
_entry.id   993fd825f47b092e0a0108b894432c8d
#
_cell.length_a   1.000
_cell.length_b   1.000
_cell.length_c   1.000
_cell.angle_alpha   90.00
_cell.angle_beta   90.00
_cell.angle_gamma   90.00
#
_symmetry.space_group_name_H-M   'P 1'
#
loop_
_entity.id
_entity.type
_entity.pdbx_description
1 polymer ?
#
loop_
_entity_poly.entity_id
_entity_poly.type
_entity_poly.pdbx_seq_one_letter_code
_entity_poly.pdbx_strand_id
1 'polypeptide(L)'
;GKSAVRLGRRLAALAQSNQVIVVTHLAQVASWADKQIVVSKAYGDSRDGGVATEVHEVSGEDRVAEIARMLAGSESAASLDHARELLESSRTAS
;
A
#
# COMPACT_ATOMS: atom_id res chain seq x y z
N GLY A 1 -0.60 -3.21 13.95
CA GLY A 1 0.06 -3.33 15.22
C GLY A 1 1.58 -3.30 15.12
N LYS A 2 2.21 -3.46 16.23
CA LYS A 2 3.68 -3.43 16.32
C LYS A 2 4.36 -4.52 15.48
N SER A 3 3.71 -5.68 15.36
CA SER A 3 4.24 -6.79 14.57
C SER A 3 4.30 -6.46 13.08
N ALA A 4 3.30 -5.77 12.56
CA ALA A 4 3.25 -5.37 11.15
C ALA A 4 4.34 -4.32 10.85
N VAL A 5 4.55 -3.36 11.76
CA VAL A 5 5.61 -2.36 11.62
C VAL A 5 7.00 -3.02 11.62
N ARG A 6 7.23 -3.97 12.53
CA ARG A 6 8.49 -4.71 12.58
C ARG A 6 8.73 -5.50 11.30
N LEU A 7 7.70 -6.15 10.79
CA LEU A 7 7.80 -6.90 9.54
C LEU A 7 8.15 -5.97 8.39
N GLY A 8 7.48 -4.84 8.26
CA GLY A 8 7.75 -3.86 7.22
C GLY A 8 9.19 -3.36 7.28
N ARG A 9 9.67 -3.03 8.47
CA ARG A 9 11.05 -2.57 8.67
C ARG A 9 12.08 -3.63 8.25
N ARG A 10 11.85 -4.89 8.61
CA ARG A 10 12.74 -5.99 8.24
C ARG A 10 12.77 -6.23 6.73
N LEU A 11 11.60 -6.16 6.10
CA LEU A 11 11.51 -6.31 4.64
C LEU A 11 12.22 -5.16 3.92
N ALA A 12 12.09 -3.94 4.42
CA ALA A 12 12.79 -2.78 3.88
C ALA A 12 14.31 -2.92 3.99
N ALA A 13 14.80 -3.42 5.13
CA ALA A 13 16.22 -3.68 5.33
C ALA A 13 16.73 -4.75 4.37
N LEU A 14 15.98 -5.82 4.18
CA LEU A 14 16.32 -6.89 3.25
C LEU A 14 16.34 -6.38 1.80
N ALA A 15 15.45 -5.46 1.46
CA ALA A 15 15.34 -4.89 0.13
C ALA A 15 16.52 -4.00 -0.27
N GLN A 16 17.38 -3.61 0.67
CA GLN A 16 18.58 -2.82 0.34
C GLN A 16 19.60 -3.62 -0.49
N SER A 17 19.61 -4.93 -0.32
CA SER A 17 20.56 -5.80 -1.06
C SER A 17 19.85 -6.88 -1.88
N ASN A 18 18.53 -6.89 -1.91
CA ASN A 18 17.73 -7.88 -2.63
C ASN A 18 16.48 -7.21 -3.22
N GLN A 19 15.92 -7.81 -4.25
CA GLN A 19 14.57 -7.45 -4.67
C GLN A 19 13.58 -8.21 -3.81
N VAL A 20 12.68 -7.49 -3.14
CA VAL A 20 11.66 -8.08 -2.28
C VAL A 20 10.28 -7.68 -2.81
N ILE A 21 9.44 -8.68 -3.08
CA ILE A 21 8.06 -8.47 -3.51
C ILE A 21 7.15 -9.04 -2.44
N VAL A 22 6.22 -8.22 -1.96
CA VAL A 22 5.32 -8.58 -0.86
C VAL A 22 3.88 -8.32 -1.29
N VAL A 23 3.01 -9.28 -1.02
CA VAL A 23 1.57 -9.11 -1.17
C VAL A 23 0.99 -8.98 0.22
N THR A 24 0.34 -7.87 0.51
CA THR A 24 -0.19 -7.58 1.84
C THR A 24 -1.46 -6.74 1.77
N HIS A 25 -2.29 -6.85 2.79
CA HIS A 25 -3.43 -5.96 3.01
C HIS A 25 -3.15 -4.96 4.15
N LEU A 26 -1.95 -4.99 4.72
CA LEU A 26 -1.59 -4.18 5.87
C LEU A 26 -0.87 -2.90 5.45
N ALA A 27 -1.47 -1.77 5.74
CA ALA A 27 -0.88 -0.46 5.45
C ALA A 27 0.49 -0.29 6.12
N GLN A 28 0.64 -0.83 7.33
CA GLN A 28 1.88 -0.76 8.09
C GLN A 28 3.05 -1.51 7.44
N VAL A 29 2.75 -2.46 6.57
CA VAL A 29 3.76 -3.15 5.76
C VAL A 29 3.95 -2.42 4.43
N ALA A 30 2.86 -2.08 3.75
CA ALA A 30 2.90 -1.42 2.44
C ALA A 30 3.65 -0.10 2.48
N SER A 31 3.54 0.65 3.57
CA SER A 31 4.17 1.96 3.71
C SER A 31 5.71 1.92 3.66
N TRP A 32 6.31 0.77 3.91
CA TRP A 32 7.77 0.59 3.86
C TRP A 32 8.29 0.31 2.45
N ALA A 33 7.42 0.04 1.49
CA ALA A 33 7.82 -0.31 0.14
C ALA A 33 8.36 0.92 -0.63
N ASP A 34 9.37 0.70 -1.46
CA ASP A 34 9.87 1.72 -2.38
C ASP A 34 8.87 1.99 -3.50
N LYS A 35 8.17 0.94 -3.92
CA LYS A 35 7.11 1.02 -4.94
C LYS A 35 5.88 0.30 -4.43
N GLN A 36 4.73 0.90 -4.66
CA GLN A 36 3.45 0.31 -4.29
C GLN A 36 2.62 0.06 -5.54
N ILE A 37 2.14 -1.16 -5.65
CA ILE A 37 1.32 -1.60 -6.78
C ILE A 37 -0.05 -2.01 -6.23
N VAL A 38 -1.09 -1.50 -6.86
CA VAL A 38 -2.47 -1.81 -6.48
C VAL A 38 -3.06 -2.78 -7.50
N VAL A 39 -3.65 -3.84 -6.98
CA VAL A 39 -4.40 -4.81 -7.78
C VAL A 39 -5.87 -4.61 -7.48
N SER A 40 -6.65 -4.26 -8.48
CA SER A 40 -8.08 -4.05 -8.33
C SER A 40 -8.85 -4.89 -9.34
N LYS A 41 -10.08 -5.25 -8.97
CA LYS A 41 -10.99 -5.95 -9.87
C LYS A 41 -12.01 -4.95 -10.41
N ALA A 42 -12.04 -4.82 -11.73
CA ALA A 42 -13.05 -4.02 -12.39
C ALA A 42 -14.18 -4.96 -12.86
N TYR A 43 -15.39 -4.70 -12.40
CA TYR A 43 -16.57 -5.38 -12.89
C TYR A 43 -17.08 -4.59 -14.09
N GLY A 44 -16.73 -5.06 -15.29
CA GLY A 44 -17.19 -4.41 -16.51
C GLY A 44 -18.58 -4.92 -16.92
N ASP A 45 -19.28 -4.11 -17.75
CA ASP A 45 -20.54 -4.46 -18.39
C ASP A 45 -20.35 -5.45 -19.55
N SER A 46 -19.36 -6.33 -19.45
CA SER A 46 -19.17 -7.30 -20.51
C SER A 46 -20.27 -8.36 -20.42
N ARG A 47 -20.85 -8.69 -21.58
CA ARG A 47 -21.88 -9.73 -21.68
C ARG A 47 -21.40 -11.08 -21.21
N ASP A 48 -20.10 -11.25 -21.06
CA ASP A 48 -19.46 -12.49 -20.62
C ASP A 48 -19.31 -12.57 -19.10
N GLY A 49 -19.82 -11.59 -18.35
CA GLY A 49 -19.68 -11.54 -16.91
C GLY A 49 -18.23 -11.43 -16.44
N GLY A 50 -17.34 -10.97 -17.30
CA GLY A 50 -15.90 -10.93 -17.06
C GLY A 50 -15.51 -9.93 -16.00
N VAL A 51 -14.65 -10.41 -15.07
CA VAL A 51 -13.97 -9.55 -14.11
C VAL A 51 -12.59 -9.25 -14.69
N ALA A 52 -12.33 -7.98 -14.99
CA ALA A 52 -11.00 -7.56 -15.42
C ALA A 52 -10.18 -7.22 -14.18
N THR A 53 -8.99 -7.78 -14.10
CA THR A 53 -8.03 -7.41 -13.06
C THR A 53 -7.15 -6.29 -13.60
N GLU A 54 -7.10 -5.19 -12.87
CA GLU A 54 -6.24 -4.06 -13.21
C GLU A 54 -5.09 -4.00 -12.23
N VAL A 55 -3.89 -3.73 -12.75
CA VAL A 55 -2.67 -3.59 -11.96
C VAL A 55 -2.04 -2.26 -12.31
N HIS A 56 -1.81 -1.41 -11.32
CA HIS A 56 -1.17 -0.12 -11.55
C HIS A 56 -0.33 0.31 -10.36
N GLU A 57 0.76 1.01 -10.64
CA GLU A 57 1.61 1.60 -9.61
C GLU A 57 0.97 2.91 -9.12
N VAL A 58 1.03 3.13 -7.81
CA VAL A 58 0.57 4.37 -7.18
C VAL A 58 1.75 5.09 -6.56
N SER A 59 1.73 6.43 -6.64
CA SER A 59 2.75 7.29 -6.08
C SER A 59 2.14 8.61 -5.65
N GLY A 60 2.88 9.42 -4.88
CA GLY A 60 2.41 10.74 -4.45
C GLY A 60 1.07 10.65 -3.71
N GLU A 61 0.15 11.54 -4.06
CA GLU A 61 -1.17 11.61 -3.41
C GLU A 61 -2.02 10.35 -3.69
N ASP A 62 -1.84 9.71 -4.83
CA ASP A 62 -2.55 8.45 -5.10
C ASP A 62 -2.11 7.35 -4.14
N ARG A 63 -0.83 7.34 -3.78
CA ARG A 63 -0.32 6.40 -2.78
C ARG A 63 -0.87 6.73 -1.39
N VAL A 64 -0.95 8.00 -1.03
CA VAL A 64 -1.56 8.45 0.23
C VAL A 64 -3.01 7.97 0.31
N ALA A 65 -3.76 8.16 -0.76
CA ALA A 65 -5.16 7.73 -0.83
C ALA A 65 -5.29 6.21 -0.67
N GLU A 66 -4.42 5.43 -1.31
CA GLU A 66 -4.44 3.97 -1.20
C GLU A 66 -4.09 3.50 0.21
N ILE A 67 -3.07 4.08 0.83
CA ILE A 67 -2.72 3.76 2.23
C ILE A 67 -3.89 4.11 3.17
N ALA A 68 -4.54 5.25 2.95
CA ALA A 68 -5.72 5.66 3.73
C ALA A 68 -6.86 4.64 3.60
N ARG A 69 -7.11 4.18 2.38
CA ARG A 69 -8.12 3.16 2.12
C ARG A 69 -7.79 1.85 2.84
N MET A 70 -6.54 1.45 2.85
CA MET A 70 -6.07 0.24 3.55
C MET A 70 -6.24 0.36 5.07
N LEU A 71 -6.06 1.55 5.62
CA LEU A 71 -6.19 1.80 7.06
C LEU A 71 -7.64 1.77 7.53
N ALA A 72 -8.54 2.40 6.78
CA ALA A 72 -9.90 2.67 7.24
C ALA A 72 -11.00 2.21 6.28
N GLY A 73 -10.63 1.63 5.16
CA GLY A 73 -11.58 1.23 4.12
C GLY A 73 -12.15 2.39 3.32
N SER A 74 -11.78 3.64 3.64
CA SER A 74 -12.27 4.83 2.93
C SER A 74 -11.25 5.97 3.02
N GLU A 75 -11.39 6.93 2.10
CA GLU A 75 -10.54 8.12 2.04
C GLU A 75 -11.16 9.27 2.83
N SER A 76 -11.17 9.18 4.15
CA SER A 76 -11.59 10.30 5.01
C SER A 76 -10.41 11.24 5.26
N ALA A 77 -10.69 12.48 5.69
CA ALA A 77 -9.62 13.44 6.03
C ALA A 77 -8.69 12.89 7.11
N ALA A 78 -9.25 12.27 8.14
CA ALA A 78 -8.45 11.67 9.23
C ALA A 78 -7.59 10.51 8.72
N SER A 79 -8.12 9.67 7.82
CA SER A 79 -7.37 8.57 7.23
C SER A 79 -6.23 9.06 6.33
N LEU A 80 -6.45 10.14 5.59
CA LEU A 80 -5.42 10.74 4.75
C LEU A 80 -4.26 11.29 5.58
N ASP A 81 -4.56 11.96 6.68
CA ASP A 81 -3.54 12.47 7.59
C ASP A 81 -2.73 11.34 8.21
N HIS A 82 -3.41 10.28 8.66
CA HIS A 82 -2.76 9.10 9.22
C HIS A 82 -1.87 8.41 8.18
N ALA A 83 -2.36 8.32 6.95
CA ALA A 83 -1.60 7.73 5.85
C ALA A 83 -0.30 8.51 5.57
N ARG A 84 -0.36 9.84 5.57
CA ARG A 84 0.81 10.70 5.39
C ARG A 84 1.82 10.50 6.51
N GLU A 85 1.35 10.43 7.75
CA GLU A 85 2.21 10.17 8.91
C GLU A 85 2.91 8.82 8.78
N LEU A 86 2.18 7.79 8.39
CA LEU A 86 2.71 6.45 8.27
C LEU A 86 3.79 6.37 7.19
N LEU A 87 3.56 6.98 6.04
CA LEU A 87 4.54 7.04 4.95
C LEU A 87 5.78 7.83 5.33
N GLU A 88 5.60 8.95 6.03
CA GLU A 88 6.72 9.77 6.51
C GLU A 88 7.56 9.02 7.55
N SER A 89 6.91 8.33 8.49
CA SER A 89 7.59 7.53 9.52
C SER A 89 8.44 6.42 8.91
N SER A 90 7.92 5.76 7.89
CA SER A 90 8.64 4.69 7.20
C SER A 90 9.87 5.21 6.46
N ARG A 91 9.74 6.39 5.85
CA ARG A 91 10.84 7.02 5.13
C ARG A 91 11.95 7.47 6.06
N THR A 92 11.61 8.07 7.19
CA THR A 92 12.60 8.61 8.15
C THR A 92 13.27 7.53 9.00
N ALA A 93 12.64 6.38 9.15
CA ALA A 93 13.17 5.26 9.94
C ALA A 93 14.11 4.34 9.15
N SER A 94 14.22 4.55 7.83
CA SER A 94 15.08 3.72 6.98
C SER A 94 16.53 4.19 6.94
#